data_4e853afe10c9cb8822896835b7f50e56
#
_entry.id   4e853afe10c9cb8822896835b7f50e56
#
_cell.length_a   1.000
_cell.length_b   1.000
_cell.length_c   1.000
_cell.angle_alpha   90.00
_cell.angle_beta   90.00
_cell.angle_gamma   90.00
#
_symmetry.space_group_name_H-M   'P 1'
#
loop_
_entity.id
_entity.type
_entity.pdbx_description
1 polymer ?
#
loop_
_entity_poly.entity_id
_entity_poly.type
_entity_poly.pdbx_seq_one_letter_code
_entity_poly.pdbx_strand_id
1 'polypeptide(L)'
;QMRKALAVLIAVIIAATLCGCANDVSSVQQEDSSSRSSTKWTVTKVDDDDISCEGLVLTALNSGDFPEMVKATDSTLLDTIMDFSKYGITDYCVYQQAISVELSEIIAVRADDTDGVKAALQSRKDSLIKQFGTYPEQEKIVSRTVVFQKGNLCFLIASEDPEKAEKAISDKISANSVDSGD
;
A
#
# COMPACT_ATOMS: atom_id res chain seq x y z
N GLN A 1 20.48 47.92 0.49
CA GLN A 1 20.71 48.33 1.90
C GLN A 1 19.77 47.57 2.82
N MET A 2 20.41 47.09 3.90
CA MET A 2 19.91 46.69 5.21
C MET A 2 19.26 45.30 5.36
N ARG A 3 20.15 44.44 5.79
CA ARG A 3 19.98 43.26 6.63
C ARG A 3 19.20 43.59 7.91
N LYS A 4 18.30 42.74 8.35
CA LYS A 4 18.09 42.52 9.78
C LYS A 4 17.67 41.07 10.00
N ALA A 5 18.59 40.34 10.65
CA ALA A 5 18.38 39.05 11.25
C ALA A 5 17.41 39.17 12.43
N LEU A 6 16.52 38.21 12.59
CA LEU A 6 15.77 38.02 13.83
C LEU A 6 15.97 36.56 14.29
N ALA A 7 16.88 36.40 15.22
CA ALA A 7 17.04 35.16 15.96
C ALA A 7 15.96 35.10 17.05
N VAL A 8 15.14 34.04 17.05
CA VAL A 8 14.23 33.77 18.16
C VAL A 8 14.75 32.53 18.89
N LEU A 9 15.24 32.81 20.07
CA LEU A 9 15.64 31.84 21.10
C LEU A 9 14.36 31.23 21.70
N ILE A 10 14.17 29.94 21.60
CA ILE A 10 13.15 29.22 22.37
C ILE A 10 13.85 28.47 23.49
N ALA A 11 13.64 28.95 24.71
CA ALA A 11 14.10 28.33 25.93
C ALA A 11 13.25 27.09 26.27
N VAL A 12 13.96 25.97 26.49
CA VAL A 12 13.39 24.71 26.97
C VAL A 12 13.22 24.83 28.50
N ILE A 13 11.99 24.69 28.96
CA ILE A 13 11.72 24.51 30.40
C ILE A 13 11.38 23.02 30.60
N ILE A 14 12.33 22.33 31.25
CA ILE A 14 12.15 20.97 31.77
C ILE A 14 11.61 21.12 33.20
N ALA A 15 10.38 20.68 33.44
CA ALA A 15 9.89 20.49 34.80
C ALA A 15 9.76 18.98 35.06
N ALA A 16 10.66 18.46 35.87
CA ALA A 16 10.61 17.15 36.48
C ALA A 16 9.69 17.18 37.69
N THR A 17 8.65 16.35 37.68
CA THR A 17 7.93 16.01 38.92
C THR A 17 8.05 14.52 39.18
N LEU A 18 8.89 14.18 40.12
CA LEU A 18 8.95 12.88 40.80
C LEU A 18 7.80 12.81 41.81
N CYS A 19 6.98 11.80 41.72
CA CYS A 19 6.23 11.30 42.86
C CYS A 19 6.16 9.78 42.75
N GLY A 20 6.90 9.14 43.64
CA GLY A 20 6.92 7.70 43.81
C GLY A 20 5.82 7.24 44.77
N CYS A 21 5.41 6.00 44.60
CA CYS A 21 5.00 5.12 45.68
C CYS A 21 5.27 3.67 45.27
N ALA A 22 5.96 3.00 46.18
CA ALA A 22 6.38 1.62 46.13
C ALA A 22 5.24 0.65 46.53
N ASN A 23 5.41 -0.55 46.13
CA ASN A 23 5.10 -1.89 46.67
C ASN A 23 4.45 -2.74 45.59
N ASP A 24 4.77 -4.01 45.35
CA ASP A 24 5.47 -5.04 46.08
C ASP A 24 5.98 -6.14 45.14
N VAL A 25 6.95 -6.86 45.60
CA VAL A 25 7.68 -7.98 45.05
C VAL A 25 6.77 -9.18 44.71
N SER A 26 6.97 -9.78 43.54
CA SER A 26 7.17 -11.25 43.43
C SER A 26 7.59 -11.68 42.00
N SER A 27 8.82 -12.19 41.99
CA SER A 27 9.37 -13.37 41.24
C SER A 27 9.17 -13.46 39.74
N VAL A 28 10.27 -13.18 39.00
CA VAL A 28 11.03 -14.11 38.15
C VAL A 28 10.22 -15.05 37.28
N GLN A 29 10.25 -14.79 35.98
CA GLN A 29 10.82 -15.76 35.02
C GLN A 29 11.13 -15.01 33.70
N GLN A 30 12.41 -15.03 33.42
CA GLN A 30 13.01 -14.67 32.15
C GLN A 30 12.75 -15.84 31.20
N GLU A 31 11.91 -15.64 30.20
CA GLU A 31 11.91 -16.48 29.00
C GLU A 31 12.08 -15.60 27.78
N ASP A 32 13.29 -15.62 27.31
CA ASP A 32 13.74 -15.29 25.98
C ASP A 32 12.95 -16.14 24.97
N SER A 33 12.09 -15.50 24.21
CA SER A 33 11.53 -16.07 23.01
C SER A 33 11.18 -14.95 22.05
N SER A 34 12.18 -14.61 21.25
CA SER A 34 12.01 -13.95 19.96
C SER A 34 11.05 -14.77 19.10
N SER A 35 9.78 -14.61 19.35
CA SER A 35 8.72 -15.10 18.47
C SER A 35 8.28 -13.92 17.62
N ARG A 36 8.89 -13.79 16.45
CA ARG A 36 8.28 -13.07 15.34
C ARG A 36 6.93 -13.75 15.08
N SER A 37 5.89 -13.24 15.71
CA SER A 37 4.52 -13.57 15.36
C SER A 37 4.30 -13.01 13.96
N SER A 38 4.48 -13.86 12.98
CA SER A 38 3.94 -13.67 11.65
C SER A 38 2.42 -13.66 11.84
N THR A 39 1.85 -12.47 11.99
CA THR A 39 0.40 -12.29 12.01
C THR A 39 -0.07 -12.60 10.59
N LYS A 40 -0.41 -13.85 10.38
CA LYS A 40 -1.07 -14.30 9.15
C LYS A 40 -2.39 -13.54 9.08
N TRP A 41 -2.47 -12.60 8.15
CA TRP A 41 -3.69 -11.86 7.86
C TRP A 41 -4.82 -12.87 7.65
N THR A 42 -5.85 -12.78 8.48
CA THR A 42 -7.10 -13.46 8.18
C THR A 42 -7.79 -12.60 7.14
N VAL A 43 -7.42 -12.78 5.88
CA VAL A 43 -8.21 -12.23 4.78
C VAL A 43 -9.60 -12.81 4.94
N THR A 44 -10.58 -11.95 5.16
CA THR A 44 -11.99 -12.33 5.12
C THR A 44 -12.17 -13.05 3.79
N LYS A 45 -12.70 -14.27 3.83
CA LYS A 45 -12.92 -15.09 2.63
C LYS A 45 -13.75 -14.24 1.66
N VAL A 46 -13.11 -13.76 0.59
CA VAL A 46 -13.78 -13.07 -0.50
C VAL A 46 -14.58 -14.14 -1.22
N ASP A 47 -15.85 -13.91 -1.45
CA ASP A 47 -16.66 -14.84 -2.24
C ASP A 47 -16.01 -15.04 -3.59
N ASP A 48 -15.96 -16.30 -4.06
CA ASP A 48 -15.21 -16.70 -5.26
C ASP A 48 -15.67 -15.99 -6.55
N ASP A 49 -16.85 -15.39 -6.53
CA ASP A 49 -17.45 -14.69 -7.67
C ASP A 49 -17.15 -13.18 -7.70
N ASP A 50 -16.41 -12.64 -6.74
CA ASP A 50 -16.15 -11.20 -6.66
C ASP A 50 -15.00 -10.76 -7.57
N ILE A 51 -15.36 -10.13 -8.71
CA ILE A 51 -14.44 -9.41 -9.60
C ILE A 51 -14.40 -7.92 -9.30
N SER A 52 -14.79 -7.47 -8.14
CA SER A 52 -14.58 -6.09 -7.68
C SER A 52 -13.08 -5.75 -7.63
N CYS A 53 -12.74 -4.48 -7.72
CA CYS A 53 -11.35 -4.05 -7.57
C CYS A 53 -10.76 -4.52 -6.24
N GLU A 54 -11.55 -4.53 -5.16
CA GLU A 54 -11.11 -5.04 -3.86
C GLU A 54 -10.85 -6.54 -3.89
N GLY A 55 -11.76 -7.35 -4.47
CA GLY A 55 -11.58 -8.79 -4.61
C GLY A 55 -10.32 -9.16 -5.39
N LEU A 56 -10.02 -8.41 -6.46
CA LEU A 56 -8.80 -8.60 -7.25
C LEU A 56 -7.53 -8.20 -6.50
N VAL A 57 -7.55 -7.09 -5.73
CA VAL A 57 -6.41 -6.70 -4.89
C VAL A 57 -6.18 -7.74 -3.80
N LEU A 58 -7.22 -8.24 -3.13
CA LEU A 58 -7.10 -9.30 -2.13
C LEU A 58 -6.56 -10.60 -2.73
N THR A 59 -6.95 -10.94 -3.97
CA THR A 59 -6.38 -12.07 -4.71
C THR A 59 -4.88 -11.92 -4.91
N ALA A 60 -4.42 -10.72 -5.30
CA ALA A 60 -2.99 -10.41 -5.42
C ALA A 60 -2.26 -10.54 -4.08
N LEU A 61 -2.79 -9.94 -3.02
CA LEU A 61 -2.20 -10.00 -1.68
C LEU A 61 -2.05 -11.43 -1.18
N ASN A 62 -3.01 -12.31 -1.47
CA ASN A 62 -2.96 -13.73 -1.09
C ASN A 62 -1.99 -14.56 -1.92
N SER A 63 -1.57 -14.10 -3.09
CA SER A 63 -0.71 -14.85 -4.00
C SER A 63 0.78 -14.69 -3.72
N GLY A 64 1.20 -13.61 -3.02
CA GLY A 64 2.58 -13.21 -2.84
C GLY A 64 2.98 -12.99 -1.38
N ASP A 65 4.27 -12.75 -1.19
CA ASP A 65 4.83 -12.32 0.10
C ASP A 65 4.76 -10.79 0.18
N PHE A 66 3.59 -10.28 0.53
CA PHE A 66 3.42 -8.86 0.79
C PHE A 66 3.68 -8.56 2.27
N PRO A 67 4.25 -7.39 2.58
CA PRO A 67 4.33 -6.92 3.96
C PRO A 67 2.92 -6.63 4.51
N GLU A 68 2.85 -6.08 5.70
CA GLU A 68 1.58 -5.59 6.24
C GLU A 68 1.01 -4.47 5.36
N MET A 69 -0.12 -4.73 4.72
CA MET A 69 -0.78 -3.80 3.81
C MET A 69 -2.05 -3.25 4.43
N VAL A 70 -2.31 -1.97 4.24
CA VAL A 70 -3.54 -1.30 4.67
C VAL A 70 -4.29 -0.72 3.49
N LYS A 71 -5.62 -0.78 3.55
CA LYS A 71 -6.47 -0.14 2.54
C LYS A 71 -6.40 1.37 2.70
N ALA A 72 -6.06 2.08 1.63
CA ALA A 72 -6.08 3.53 1.60
C ALA A 72 -7.54 4.02 1.51
N THR A 73 -7.98 4.77 2.52
CA THR A 73 -9.32 5.36 2.58
C THR A 73 -9.27 6.89 2.74
N ASP A 74 -8.11 7.44 3.04
CA ASP A 74 -7.90 8.88 3.19
C ASP A 74 -7.89 9.57 1.82
N SER A 75 -8.79 10.52 1.62
CA SER A 75 -8.93 11.23 0.34
C SER A 75 -7.67 12.02 -0.04
N THR A 76 -6.98 12.61 0.95
CA THR A 76 -5.74 13.36 0.70
C THR A 76 -4.65 12.46 0.15
N LEU A 77 -4.57 11.23 0.68
CA LEU A 77 -3.63 10.22 0.20
C LEU A 77 -4.00 9.75 -1.22
N LEU A 78 -5.28 9.45 -1.46
CA LEU A 78 -5.79 9.03 -2.76
C LEU A 78 -5.53 10.10 -3.83
N ASP A 79 -5.73 11.38 -3.51
CA ASP A 79 -5.47 12.51 -4.41
C ASP A 79 -3.98 12.61 -4.83
N THR A 80 -3.06 12.05 -4.04
CA THR A 80 -1.63 11.98 -4.43
C THR A 80 -1.35 10.90 -5.48
N ILE A 81 -2.27 9.95 -5.66
CA ILE A 81 -2.14 8.85 -6.62
C ILE A 81 -2.68 9.27 -7.97
N MET A 82 -3.95 9.67 -8.01
CA MET A 82 -4.64 10.18 -9.19
C MET A 82 -5.94 10.87 -8.77
N ASP A 83 -6.53 11.61 -9.70
CA ASP A 83 -7.87 12.17 -9.54
C ASP A 83 -8.94 11.09 -9.85
N PHE A 84 -9.44 10.43 -8.82
CA PHE A 84 -10.44 9.36 -8.95
C PHE A 84 -11.83 9.86 -9.41
N SER A 85 -12.06 11.16 -9.52
CA SER A 85 -13.29 11.73 -10.08
C SER A 85 -13.29 11.79 -11.61
N LYS A 86 -12.15 11.49 -12.24
CA LYS A 86 -11.96 11.48 -13.68
C LYS A 86 -12.09 10.08 -14.29
N TYR A 87 -11.98 10.00 -15.60
CA TYR A 87 -11.84 8.79 -16.39
C TYR A 87 -13.06 7.85 -16.37
N GLY A 88 -14.22 8.28 -15.87
CA GLY A 88 -15.40 7.40 -15.74
C GLY A 88 -15.12 6.22 -14.80
N ILE A 89 -14.40 6.46 -13.69
CA ILE A 89 -14.08 5.43 -12.71
C ILE A 89 -15.35 5.00 -11.99
N THR A 90 -15.66 3.71 -12.03
CA THR A 90 -16.83 3.10 -11.40
C THR A 90 -16.50 2.27 -10.16
N ASP A 91 -15.27 1.78 -10.07
CA ASP A 91 -14.77 1.01 -8.92
C ASP A 91 -13.25 1.17 -8.80
N TYR A 92 -12.74 1.22 -7.59
CA TYR A 92 -11.30 1.21 -7.34
C TYR A 92 -10.96 0.67 -5.96
N CYS A 93 -9.74 0.19 -5.83
CA CYS A 93 -9.18 -0.24 -4.56
C CYS A 93 -7.68 0.03 -4.54
N VAL A 94 -7.20 0.58 -3.41
CA VAL A 94 -5.79 0.88 -3.18
C VAL A 94 -5.37 0.26 -1.85
N TYR A 95 -4.29 -0.50 -1.87
CA TYR A 95 -3.60 -0.97 -0.67
C TYR A 95 -2.16 -0.49 -0.71
N GLN A 96 -1.69 -0.03 0.43
CA GLN A 96 -0.30 0.42 0.62
C GLN A 96 0.28 -0.22 1.85
N GLN A 97 1.59 -0.28 1.93
CA GLN A 97 2.28 -0.73 3.12
C GLN A 97 1.94 0.14 4.33
N ALA A 98 1.76 -0.50 5.50
CA ALA A 98 1.43 0.18 6.75
C ALA A 98 2.55 1.11 7.25
N ILE A 99 3.81 0.83 6.86
CA ILE A 99 5.00 1.58 7.26
C ILE A 99 5.53 2.38 6.06
N SER A 100 5.47 3.70 6.13
CA SER A 100 5.73 4.60 5.01
C SER A 100 7.19 4.65 4.49
N VAL A 101 8.14 4.01 5.18
CA VAL A 101 9.56 3.98 4.78
C VAL A 101 9.88 2.85 3.78
N GLU A 102 8.96 1.93 3.60
CA GLU A 102 9.10 0.82 2.66
C GLU A 102 8.07 0.99 1.56
N LEU A 103 8.32 0.40 0.40
CA LEU A 103 7.42 0.47 -0.73
C LEU A 103 6.71 -0.87 -0.94
N SER A 104 5.40 -0.85 -0.80
CA SER A 104 4.53 -1.85 -1.40
C SER A 104 3.18 -1.20 -1.68
N GLU A 105 2.70 -1.27 -2.91
CA GLU A 105 1.46 -0.64 -3.33
C GLU A 105 0.76 -1.49 -4.37
N ILE A 106 -0.54 -1.69 -4.20
CA ILE A 106 -1.41 -2.29 -5.22
C ILE A 106 -2.58 -1.35 -5.46
N ILE A 107 -2.80 -1.04 -6.73
CA ILE A 107 -3.93 -0.22 -7.19
C ILE A 107 -4.70 -1.03 -8.23
N ALA A 108 -6.00 -1.12 -8.08
CA ALA A 108 -6.94 -1.61 -9.08
C ALA A 108 -7.98 -0.55 -9.36
N VAL A 109 -8.27 -0.29 -10.62
CA VAL A 109 -9.23 0.73 -11.07
C VAL A 109 -10.06 0.17 -12.22
N ARG A 110 -11.38 0.26 -12.12
CA ARG A 110 -12.34 0.00 -13.20
C ARG A 110 -12.81 1.32 -13.77
N ALA A 111 -12.65 1.53 -15.06
CA ALA A 111 -12.98 2.81 -15.70
C ALA A 111 -13.42 2.65 -17.14
N ASP A 112 -14.14 3.66 -17.65
CA ASP A 112 -14.48 3.79 -19.07
C ASP A 112 -13.27 4.27 -19.90
N ASP A 113 -12.53 5.26 -19.41
CA ASP A 113 -11.29 5.74 -20.04
C ASP A 113 -10.06 5.03 -19.46
N THR A 114 -9.81 3.83 -19.92
CA THR A 114 -8.66 3.03 -19.48
C THR A 114 -7.31 3.60 -19.92
N ASP A 115 -7.25 4.34 -21.02
CA ASP A 115 -6.00 4.96 -21.47
C ASP A 115 -5.61 6.12 -20.56
N GLY A 116 -6.58 6.94 -20.13
CA GLY A 116 -6.38 7.98 -19.15
C GLY A 116 -5.92 7.43 -17.79
N VAL A 117 -6.55 6.34 -17.32
CA VAL A 117 -6.16 5.66 -16.08
C VAL A 117 -4.75 5.09 -16.19
N LYS A 118 -4.40 4.42 -17.30
CA LYS A 118 -3.03 3.90 -17.50
C LYS A 118 -1.98 4.99 -17.46
N ALA A 119 -2.24 6.14 -18.11
CA ALA A 119 -1.35 7.28 -18.09
C ALA A 119 -1.17 7.81 -16.65
N ALA A 120 -2.25 7.88 -15.86
CA ALA A 120 -2.19 8.29 -14.46
C ALA A 120 -1.40 7.29 -13.59
N LEU A 121 -1.61 5.98 -13.77
CA LEU A 121 -0.86 4.93 -13.07
C LEU A 121 0.63 4.94 -13.48
N GLN A 122 0.94 5.22 -14.76
CA GLN A 122 2.33 5.39 -15.17
C GLN A 122 2.97 6.61 -14.49
N SER A 123 2.25 7.73 -14.38
CA SER A 123 2.72 8.91 -13.63
C SER A 123 2.93 8.59 -12.14
N ARG A 124 2.07 7.74 -11.55
CA ARG A 124 2.26 7.24 -10.18
C ARG A 124 3.55 6.42 -10.08
N LYS A 125 3.80 5.48 -10.98
CA LYS A 125 5.04 4.71 -11.04
C LYS A 125 6.26 5.63 -11.11
N ASP A 126 6.23 6.67 -11.96
CA ASP A 126 7.33 7.63 -12.09
C ASP A 126 7.55 8.43 -10.79
N SER A 127 6.48 8.70 -10.05
CA SER A 127 6.55 9.34 -8.73
C SER A 127 7.16 8.42 -7.69
N LEU A 128 6.82 7.14 -7.70
CA LEU A 128 7.43 6.13 -6.82
C LEU A 128 8.94 5.99 -7.10
N ILE A 129 9.35 5.99 -8.37
CA ILE A 129 10.77 5.97 -8.77
C ILE A 129 11.51 7.20 -8.20
N LYS A 130 10.93 8.39 -8.28
CA LYS A 130 11.53 9.61 -7.73
C LYS A 130 11.62 9.58 -6.20
N GLN A 131 10.63 9.00 -5.54
CA GLN A 131 10.55 8.97 -4.08
C GLN A 131 11.46 7.89 -3.48
N PHE A 132 11.49 6.70 -4.06
CA PHE A 132 12.12 5.52 -3.48
C PHE A 132 13.36 5.03 -4.23
N GLY A 133 13.59 5.44 -5.47
CA GLY A 133 14.68 4.95 -6.32
C GLY A 133 16.10 5.29 -5.83
N THR A 134 16.25 6.16 -4.82
CA THR A 134 17.55 6.44 -4.17
C THR A 134 17.88 5.49 -3.02
N TYR A 135 16.92 4.66 -2.61
CA TYR A 135 17.10 3.68 -1.54
C TYR A 135 17.36 2.29 -2.17
N PRO A 136 18.55 1.68 -2.00
CA PRO A 136 18.94 0.47 -2.74
C PRO A 136 17.96 -0.71 -2.62
N GLU A 137 17.35 -0.90 -1.45
CA GLU A 137 16.36 -1.99 -1.25
C GLU A 137 15.04 -1.68 -1.93
N GLN A 138 14.65 -0.40 -1.98
CA GLN A 138 13.41 0.04 -2.60
C GLN A 138 13.55 0.20 -4.12
N GLU A 139 14.75 0.51 -4.62
CA GLU A 139 15.06 0.59 -6.05
C GLU A 139 14.68 -0.69 -6.80
N LYS A 140 14.92 -1.85 -6.19
CA LYS A 140 14.55 -3.14 -6.76
C LYS A 140 13.03 -3.25 -6.98
N ILE A 141 12.25 -2.77 -6.03
CA ILE A 141 10.78 -2.80 -6.08
C ILE A 141 10.28 -1.81 -7.14
N VAL A 142 10.75 -0.55 -7.13
CA VAL A 142 10.29 0.44 -8.11
C VAL A 142 10.66 0.05 -9.54
N SER A 143 11.83 -0.54 -9.76
CA SER A 143 12.27 -0.98 -11.10
C SER A 143 11.40 -2.12 -11.66
N ARG A 144 10.84 -2.96 -10.79
CA ARG A 144 9.96 -4.08 -11.14
C ARG A 144 8.48 -3.72 -11.14
N THR A 145 8.10 -2.53 -10.67
CA THR A 145 6.70 -2.08 -10.63
C THR A 145 6.07 -2.23 -12.00
N VAL A 146 4.95 -2.94 -12.06
CA VAL A 146 4.18 -3.18 -13.29
C VAL A 146 2.93 -2.30 -13.33
N VAL A 147 2.57 -1.85 -14.54
CA VAL A 147 1.28 -1.25 -14.87
C VAL A 147 0.69 -2.05 -16.02
N PHE A 148 -0.49 -2.61 -15.85
CA PHE A 148 -1.14 -3.43 -16.87
C PHE A 148 -2.65 -3.23 -16.92
N GLN A 149 -3.29 -3.76 -17.96
CA GLN A 149 -4.72 -3.64 -18.21
C GLN A 149 -5.31 -4.99 -18.57
N LYS A 150 -6.54 -5.24 -18.09
CA LYS A 150 -7.40 -6.37 -18.48
C LYS A 150 -8.82 -5.85 -18.69
N GLY A 151 -9.27 -5.78 -19.95
CA GLY A 151 -10.57 -5.20 -20.28
C GLY A 151 -10.65 -3.72 -19.80
N ASN A 152 -11.67 -3.41 -19.01
CA ASN A 152 -11.88 -2.10 -18.40
C ASN A 152 -11.20 -1.91 -17.02
N LEU A 153 -10.33 -2.84 -16.63
CA LEU A 153 -9.57 -2.82 -15.39
C LEU A 153 -8.11 -2.44 -15.66
N CYS A 154 -7.59 -1.51 -14.89
CA CYS A 154 -6.18 -1.09 -14.90
C CYS A 154 -5.56 -1.30 -13.52
N PHE A 155 -4.30 -1.70 -13.51
CA PHE A 155 -3.59 -2.07 -12.29
C PHE A 155 -2.20 -1.45 -12.23
N LEU A 156 -1.76 -1.15 -10.99
CA LEU A 156 -0.36 -0.93 -10.66
C LEU A 156 0.00 -1.85 -9.50
N ILE A 157 1.13 -2.55 -9.62
CA ILE A 157 1.67 -3.40 -8.54
C ILE A 157 3.14 -3.05 -8.33
N ALA A 158 3.45 -2.52 -7.15
CA ALA A 158 4.79 -2.29 -6.65
C ALA A 158 5.05 -3.27 -5.51
N SER A 159 5.85 -4.30 -5.76
CA SER A 159 6.21 -5.35 -4.79
C SER A 159 7.49 -6.04 -5.21
N GLU A 160 8.00 -6.94 -4.38
CA GLU A 160 9.17 -7.75 -4.71
C GLU A 160 8.93 -8.74 -5.86
N ASP A 161 7.71 -9.26 -5.97
CA ASP A 161 7.30 -10.19 -7.04
C ASP A 161 5.96 -9.76 -7.66
N PRO A 162 5.96 -8.66 -8.45
CA PRO A 162 4.73 -8.12 -9.02
C PRO A 162 4.15 -9.05 -10.10
N GLU A 163 4.96 -9.85 -10.78
CA GLU A 163 4.52 -10.76 -11.84
C GLU A 163 3.64 -11.90 -11.28
N LYS A 164 3.94 -12.37 -10.07
CA LYS A 164 3.14 -13.38 -9.40
C LYS A 164 1.74 -12.84 -9.05
N ALA A 165 1.68 -11.62 -8.57
CA ALA A 165 0.41 -10.94 -8.26
C ALA A 165 -0.38 -10.62 -9.54
N GLU A 166 0.27 -10.14 -10.61
CA GLU A 166 -0.33 -9.93 -11.93
C GLU A 166 -0.94 -11.23 -12.49
N LYS A 167 -0.20 -12.34 -12.37
CA LYS A 167 -0.68 -13.65 -12.81
C LYS A 167 -1.93 -14.06 -12.03
N ALA A 168 -1.94 -13.94 -10.71
CA ALA A 168 -3.08 -14.30 -9.87
C ALA A 168 -4.34 -13.49 -10.22
N ILE A 169 -4.21 -12.18 -10.44
CA ILE A 169 -5.31 -11.31 -10.92
C ILE A 169 -5.79 -11.78 -12.29
N SER A 170 -4.87 -12.04 -13.22
CA SER A 170 -5.21 -12.45 -14.57
C SER A 170 -5.94 -13.78 -14.62
N ASP A 171 -5.50 -14.74 -13.81
CA ASP A 171 -6.13 -16.06 -13.68
C ASP A 171 -7.56 -15.92 -13.11
N LYS A 172 -7.75 -15.10 -12.06
CA LYS A 172 -9.06 -14.84 -11.46
C LYS A 172 -10.03 -14.21 -12.46
N ILE A 173 -9.60 -13.19 -13.22
CA ILE A 173 -10.43 -12.55 -14.25
C ILE A 173 -10.80 -13.54 -15.34
N SER A 174 -9.85 -14.38 -15.78
CA SER A 174 -10.07 -15.37 -16.83
C SER A 174 -11.06 -16.45 -16.39
N ALA A 175 -10.98 -16.93 -15.16
CA ALA A 175 -11.89 -17.93 -14.61
C ALA A 175 -13.34 -17.42 -14.61
N ASN A 176 -13.57 -16.18 -14.20
CA ASN A 176 -14.92 -15.60 -14.17
C ASN A 176 -15.47 -15.29 -15.58
N SER A 177 -14.59 -15.10 -16.58
CA SER A 177 -15.03 -14.84 -17.96
C SER A 177 -15.55 -16.10 -18.65
N VAL A 178 -15.16 -17.28 -18.20
CA VAL A 178 -15.59 -18.58 -18.78
C VAL A 178 -16.96 -18.98 -18.25
N ASP A 179 -17.30 -18.62 -17.01
CA ASP A 179 -18.55 -19.03 -16.36
C ASP A 179 -19.78 -18.19 -16.79
N SER A 180 -19.56 -17.04 -17.45
CA SER A 180 -20.62 -16.14 -17.94
C SER A 180 -21.08 -16.45 -19.37
N GLY A 181 -20.73 -17.61 -19.96
CA GLY A 181 -20.94 -17.97 -21.36
C GLY A 181 -21.93 -19.13 -21.62
N ASP A 182 -22.73 -19.58 -20.62
CA ASP A 182 -23.76 -20.60 -20.78
C ASP A 182 -25.18 -20.03 -20.65
#